data_124e9ee67e28a01e74d1356e3fe7dcb1
#
_entry.id   124e9ee67e28a01e74d1356e3fe7dcb1
#
_cell.length_a   1.000
_cell.length_b   1.000
_cell.length_c   1.000
_cell.angle_alpha   90.00
_cell.angle_beta   90.00
_cell.angle_gamma   90.00
#
_symmetry.space_group_name_H-M   'P 1'
#
loop_
_entity.id
_entity.type
_entity.pdbx_description
1 polymer ?
#
loop_
_entity_poly.entity_id
_entity_poly.type
_entity_poly.pdbx_seq_one_letter_code
_entity_poly.pdbx_strand_id
1 'polypeptide(L)'
;GGQRGKTEMWYVLDAAKGASLVYGLSRTADRETIRAAAQNGSLMKYLQRVPVRPDDVFYVEPGTIHALGAGILVAEIQQSSNLTYRLYDYDRVDKNGQKRPLHLEKALDVADFHAAPEPRQPLRVLRYGRGVAKELLCRCRYFEVYRMIVNTERRQRVTYRADAESFRALLCVR
;
A
#
# COMPACT_ATOMS: atom_id res chain seq x y z
N GLY A 1 25.39 -7.02 2.68
CA GLY A 1 24.25 -6.81 3.54
C GLY A 1 23.04 -6.59 2.67
N GLY A 2 22.13 -7.58 2.60
CA GLY A 2 20.93 -7.51 1.77
C GLY A 2 19.99 -6.42 2.29
N GLN A 3 19.77 -5.39 1.50
CA GLN A 3 18.71 -4.42 1.77
C GLN A 3 17.37 -5.14 1.54
N ARG A 4 16.65 -5.37 2.63
CA ARG A 4 15.29 -5.91 2.55
C ARG A 4 14.37 -4.79 2.04
N GLY A 5 13.38 -5.15 1.23
CA GLY A 5 12.31 -4.23 0.84
C GLY A 5 11.59 -3.67 2.07
N LYS A 6 10.81 -2.62 1.87
CA LYS A 6 10.04 -1.95 2.92
C LYS A 6 8.66 -2.57 3.07
N THR A 7 8.19 -2.66 4.30
CA THR A 7 6.80 -2.96 4.62
C THR A 7 5.99 -1.67 4.53
N GLU A 8 4.84 -1.73 3.89
CA GLU A 8 3.94 -0.61 3.69
C GLU A 8 2.50 -1.01 4.06
N MET A 9 1.67 -0.01 4.34
CA MET A 9 0.23 -0.15 4.34
C MET A 9 -0.41 1.03 3.63
N TRP A 10 -1.52 0.78 2.96
CA TRP A 10 -2.34 1.81 2.31
C TRP A 10 -3.73 1.81 2.90
N TYR A 11 -4.17 2.96 3.31
CA TYR A 11 -5.56 3.23 3.67
C TYR A 11 -6.18 4.11 2.60
N VAL A 12 -7.21 3.62 1.91
CA VAL A 12 -7.85 4.33 0.81
C VAL A 12 -8.77 5.41 1.38
N LEU A 13 -8.40 6.66 1.18
CA LEU A 13 -9.18 7.83 1.61
C LEU A 13 -10.28 8.15 0.61
N ASP A 14 -9.99 8.03 -0.69
CA ASP A 14 -10.94 8.25 -1.78
C ASP A 14 -10.56 7.43 -3.01
N ALA A 15 -11.56 7.08 -3.83
CA ALA A 15 -11.36 6.33 -5.05
C ALA A 15 -12.43 6.68 -6.09
N ALA A 16 -12.01 7.01 -7.29
CA ALA A 16 -12.90 7.20 -8.43
C ALA A 16 -13.60 5.89 -8.81
N LYS A 17 -14.78 6.00 -9.40
CA LYS A 17 -15.52 4.82 -9.88
C LYS A 17 -14.67 4.00 -10.85
N GLY A 18 -14.52 2.71 -10.56
CA GLY A 18 -13.73 1.79 -11.37
C GLY A 18 -12.22 1.86 -11.14
N ALA A 19 -11.75 2.66 -10.18
CA ALA A 19 -10.34 2.70 -9.80
C ALA A 19 -9.85 1.33 -9.32
N SER A 20 -8.61 1.00 -9.63
CA SER A 20 -7.97 -0.26 -9.23
C SER A 20 -6.48 -0.05 -8.97
N LEU A 21 -5.93 -0.85 -8.10
CA LEU A 21 -4.49 -0.93 -7.88
C LEU A 21 -3.93 -2.26 -8.39
N VAL A 22 -2.62 -2.36 -8.47
CA VAL A 22 -1.89 -3.61 -8.73
C VAL A 22 -1.35 -4.14 -7.42
N TYR A 23 -1.54 -5.44 -7.18
CA TYR A 23 -1.03 -6.12 -6.01
C TYR A 23 -0.60 -7.55 -6.34
N GLY A 24 0.70 -7.75 -6.49
CA GLY A 24 1.29 -9.04 -6.79
C GLY A 24 0.91 -9.61 -8.15
N LEU A 25 1.13 -10.90 -8.30
CA LEU A 25 0.81 -11.65 -9.51
C LEU A 25 -0.58 -12.29 -9.41
N SER A 26 -1.31 -12.33 -10.52
CA SER A 26 -2.60 -13.03 -10.64
C SER A 26 -2.43 -14.56 -10.71
N ARG A 27 -1.24 -15.02 -11.06
CA ARG A 27 -0.83 -16.42 -11.11
C ARG A 27 0.66 -16.53 -10.87
N THR A 28 1.11 -17.64 -10.30
CA THR A 28 2.53 -17.93 -10.14
C THR A 28 3.22 -17.97 -11.48
N ALA A 29 4.38 -17.35 -11.59
CA ALA A 29 5.23 -17.34 -12.77
C ALA A 29 6.70 -17.39 -12.35
N ASP A 30 7.57 -17.81 -13.23
CA ASP A 30 9.01 -17.78 -12.97
C ASP A 30 9.63 -16.42 -13.29
N ARG A 31 10.85 -16.21 -12.78
CA ARG A 31 11.61 -14.97 -12.95
C ARG A 31 11.78 -14.58 -14.43
N GLU A 32 12.09 -15.55 -15.29
CA GLU A 32 12.38 -15.29 -16.71
C GLU A 32 11.11 -14.87 -17.46
N THR A 33 9.99 -15.50 -17.14
CA THR A 33 8.67 -15.11 -17.67
C THR A 33 8.34 -13.66 -17.32
N ILE A 34 8.54 -13.25 -16.06
CA ILE A 34 8.26 -11.88 -15.63
C ILE A 34 9.27 -10.90 -16.23
N ARG A 35 10.54 -11.27 -16.35
CA ARG A 35 11.56 -10.47 -17.07
C ARG A 35 11.14 -10.20 -18.51
N ALA A 36 10.82 -11.25 -19.25
CA ALA A 36 10.39 -11.13 -20.64
C ALA A 36 9.13 -10.28 -20.78
N ALA A 37 8.16 -10.48 -19.88
CA ALA A 37 6.92 -9.70 -19.87
C ALA A 37 7.15 -8.20 -19.59
N ALA A 38 8.09 -7.87 -18.69
CA ALA A 38 8.47 -6.49 -18.41
C ALA A 38 9.14 -5.82 -19.62
N GLN A 39 9.97 -6.58 -20.35
CA GLN A 39 10.70 -6.08 -21.52
C GLN A 39 9.82 -5.89 -22.76
N ASN A 40 8.85 -6.79 -22.97
CA ASN A 40 7.97 -6.74 -24.13
C ASN A 40 6.64 -6.03 -23.90
N GLY A 41 6.44 -5.40 -22.72
CA GLY A 41 5.24 -4.64 -22.38
C GLY A 41 4.01 -5.47 -22.01
N SER A 42 4.14 -6.79 -21.86
CA SER A 42 3.01 -7.67 -21.51
C SER A 42 2.85 -7.94 -20.02
N LEU A 43 3.61 -7.27 -19.15
CA LEU A 43 3.64 -7.50 -17.70
C LEU A 43 2.24 -7.41 -17.06
N MET A 44 1.39 -6.51 -17.53
CA MET A 44 0.03 -6.35 -17.00
C MET A 44 -0.85 -7.60 -17.09
N LYS A 45 -0.52 -8.56 -17.97
CA LYS A 45 -1.23 -9.85 -18.09
C LYS A 45 -0.95 -10.81 -16.92
N TYR A 46 0.11 -10.55 -16.19
CA TYR A 46 0.54 -11.35 -15.04
C TYR A 46 0.16 -10.70 -13.71
N LEU A 47 -0.11 -9.40 -13.69
CA LEU A 47 -0.38 -8.65 -12.48
C LEU A 47 -1.83 -8.80 -12.03
N GLN A 48 -2.03 -8.89 -10.72
CA GLN A 48 -3.35 -8.88 -10.12
C GLN A 48 -3.85 -7.43 -10.03
N ARG A 49 -4.97 -7.16 -10.68
CA ARG A 49 -5.69 -5.89 -10.56
C ARG A 49 -6.79 -6.02 -9.52
N VAL A 50 -6.76 -5.13 -8.55
CA VAL A 50 -7.70 -5.14 -7.43
C VAL A 50 -8.54 -3.87 -7.47
N PRO A 51 -9.85 -3.96 -7.73
CA PRO A 51 -10.76 -2.82 -7.62
C PRO A 51 -10.74 -2.27 -6.19
N VAL A 52 -10.73 -0.95 -6.05
CA VAL A 52 -10.68 -0.30 -4.74
C VAL A 52 -11.84 0.64 -4.51
N ARG A 53 -12.16 0.86 -3.25
CA ARG A 53 -13.15 1.82 -2.76
C ARG A 53 -12.64 2.50 -1.49
N PRO A 54 -13.21 3.67 -1.14
CA PRO A 54 -12.89 4.31 0.13
C PRO A 54 -13.02 3.33 1.29
N ASP A 55 -12.13 3.47 2.25
CA ASP A 55 -12.04 2.65 3.47
C ASP A 55 -11.37 1.29 3.33
N ASP A 56 -10.96 0.89 2.12
CA ASP A 56 -10.14 -0.30 1.93
C ASP A 56 -8.75 -0.12 2.59
N VAL A 57 -8.24 -1.22 3.14
CA VAL A 57 -6.89 -1.29 3.75
C VAL A 57 -6.10 -2.41 3.09
N PHE A 58 -4.89 -2.09 2.70
CA PHE A 58 -3.95 -3.03 2.10
C PHE A 58 -2.65 -3.06 2.90
N TYR A 59 -2.16 -4.25 3.18
CA TYR A 59 -0.85 -4.46 3.76
C TYR A 59 0.09 -4.98 2.67
N VAL A 60 1.19 -4.27 2.43
CA VAL A 60 2.13 -4.57 1.36
C VAL A 60 3.42 -5.10 1.96
N GLU A 61 3.63 -6.39 1.80
CA GLU A 61 4.85 -7.05 2.23
C GLU A 61 6.03 -6.76 1.30
N PRO A 62 7.27 -6.75 1.84
CA PRO A 62 8.46 -6.67 1.00
C PRO A 62 8.47 -7.74 -0.09
N GLY A 63 8.78 -7.33 -1.32
CA GLY A 63 8.79 -8.21 -2.48
C GLY A 63 7.50 -8.24 -3.29
N THR A 64 6.39 -7.75 -2.74
CA THR A 64 5.15 -7.63 -3.48
C THR A 64 5.27 -6.60 -4.61
N ILE A 65 5.02 -7.02 -5.85
CA ILE A 65 4.92 -6.10 -6.99
C ILE A 65 3.62 -5.30 -6.82
N HIS A 66 3.71 -3.97 -6.72
CA HIS A 66 2.54 -3.15 -6.42
C HIS A 66 2.59 -1.80 -7.12
N ALA A 67 1.42 -1.25 -7.41
CA ALA A 67 1.27 0.09 -7.96
C ALA A 67 -0.13 0.65 -7.69
N LEU A 68 -0.21 1.94 -7.38
CA LEU A 68 -1.47 2.66 -7.33
C LEU A 68 -1.94 3.00 -8.75
N GLY A 69 -3.21 2.74 -9.02
CA GLY A 69 -3.86 3.16 -10.24
C GLY A 69 -4.30 4.62 -10.19
N ALA A 70 -4.81 5.11 -11.31
CA ALA A 70 -5.38 6.47 -11.38
C ALA A 70 -6.66 6.60 -10.54
N GLY A 71 -6.89 7.81 -10.01
CA GLY A 71 -8.11 8.13 -9.28
C GLY A 71 -8.17 7.56 -7.87
N ILE A 72 -7.04 7.23 -7.25
CA ILE A 72 -6.97 6.73 -5.88
C ILE A 72 -6.21 7.73 -5.02
N LEU A 73 -6.78 8.07 -3.87
CA LEU A 73 -6.13 8.83 -2.82
C LEU A 73 -5.92 7.91 -1.61
N VAL A 74 -4.67 7.76 -1.17
CA VAL A 74 -4.31 6.93 -0.03
C VAL A 74 -3.54 7.69 1.04
N ALA A 75 -3.70 7.26 2.28
CA ALA A 75 -2.70 7.47 3.32
C ALA A 75 -1.76 6.26 3.30
N GLU A 76 -0.50 6.50 2.97
CA GLU A 76 0.54 5.48 2.95
C GLU A 76 1.41 5.60 4.20
N ILE A 77 1.53 4.51 4.94
CA ILE A 77 2.42 4.37 6.07
C ILE A 77 3.44 3.27 5.73
N GLN A 78 4.72 3.59 5.82
CA GLN A 78 5.79 2.68 5.44
C GLN A 78 6.97 2.75 6.41
N GLN A 79 7.84 1.76 6.35
CA GLN A 79 9.16 1.87 6.96
C GLN A 79 9.92 3.06 6.39
N SER A 80 10.75 3.71 7.21
CA SER A 80 11.64 4.79 6.77
C SER A 80 12.72 4.25 5.84
N SER A 81 12.39 4.15 4.55
CA SER A 81 13.27 3.68 3.49
C SER A 81 12.93 4.38 2.17
N ASN A 82 13.94 4.89 1.50
CA ASN A 82 13.81 5.48 0.16
C ASN A 82 14.00 4.44 -0.96
N LEU A 83 14.16 3.17 -0.60
CA LEU A 83 14.41 2.12 -1.56
C LEU A 83 13.14 1.81 -2.36
N THR A 84 13.21 2.01 -3.67
CA THR A 84 12.18 1.64 -4.63
C THR A 84 12.84 1.00 -5.83
N TYR A 85 12.49 -0.24 -6.13
CA TYR A 85 12.90 -0.91 -7.36
C TYR A 85 11.75 -0.89 -8.35
N ARG A 86 11.90 -0.07 -9.39
CA ARG A 86 10.88 0.11 -10.42
C ARG A 86 11.01 -0.97 -11.47
N LEU A 87 10.04 -1.87 -11.52
CA LEU A 87 9.95 -2.96 -12.49
C LEU A 87 9.38 -2.49 -13.83
N TYR A 88 8.39 -1.62 -13.80
CA TYR A 88 7.68 -1.07 -14.94
C TYR A 88 7.10 0.31 -14.62
N ASP A 89 6.99 1.20 -15.57
CA ASP A 89 6.51 2.56 -15.35
C ASP A 89 5.48 3.03 -16.40
N TYR A 90 4.78 2.12 -17.04
CA TYR A 90 3.74 2.43 -18.04
C TYR A 90 4.23 3.35 -19.17
N ASP A 91 5.51 3.29 -19.51
CA ASP A 91 6.16 4.17 -20.49
C ASP A 91 5.98 5.68 -20.22
N ARG A 92 5.67 6.03 -18.95
CA ARG A 92 5.51 7.44 -18.56
C ARG A 92 6.80 8.22 -18.74
N VAL A 93 6.62 9.46 -19.20
CA VAL A 93 7.70 10.44 -19.30
C VAL A 93 7.41 11.62 -18.38
N ASP A 94 8.45 12.27 -17.91
CA ASP A 94 8.35 13.52 -17.16
C ASP A 94 8.02 14.70 -18.08
N LYS A 95 7.95 15.91 -17.52
CA LYS A 95 7.69 17.15 -18.26
C LYS A 95 8.74 17.46 -19.34
N ASN A 96 9.91 16.83 -19.28
CA ASN A 96 11.01 16.99 -20.23
C ASN A 96 11.05 15.83 -21.25
N GLY A 97 10.07 14.93 -21.25
CA GLY A 97 10.02 13.76 -22.12
C GLY A 97 10.94 12.60 -21.69
N GLN A 98 11.50 12.66 -20.47
CA GLN A 98 12.41 11.63 -19.98
C GLN A 98 11.67 10.54 -19.21
N LYS A 99 12.01 9.27 -19.49
CA LYS A 99 11.51 8.13 -18.73
C LYS A 99 12.27 8.00 -17.40
N ARG A 100 11.55 7.63 -16.34
CA ARG A 100 12.19 7.29 -15.08
C ARG A 100 13.03 6.02 -15.22
N PRO A 101 14.19 5.93 -14.56
CA PRO A 101 15.02 4.73 -14.64
C PRO A 101 14.29 3.50 -14.08
N LEU A 102 14.38 2.39 -14.80
CA LEU A 102 13.92 1.08 -14.34
C LEU A 102 15.06 0.35 -13.64
N HIS A 103 14.71 -0.51 -12.70
CA HIS A 103 15.65 -1.31 -11.91
C HIS A 103 15.32 -2.80 -12.06
N LEU A 104 15.11 -3.25 -13.31
CA LEU A 104 14.55 -4.55 -13.64
C LEU A 104 15.21 -5.70 -12.87
N GLU A 105 16.52 -5.87 -12.98
CA GLU A 105 17.21 -6.99 -12.33
C GLU A 105 17.10 -6.93 -10.80
N LYS A 106 17.31 -5.75 -10.20
CA LYS A 106 17.18 -5.58 -8.75
C LYS A 106 15.75 -5.80 -8.26
N ALA A 107 14.76 -5.41 -9.06
CA ALA A 107 13.36 -5.67 -8.75
C ALA A 107 13.06 -7.17 -8.80
N LEU A 108 13.57 -7.88 -9.82
CA LEU A 108 13.43 -9.32 -9.96
C LEU A 108 14.17 -10.11 -8.87
N ASP A 109 15.27 -9.59 -8.32
CA ASP A 109 16.02 -10.23 -7.24
C ASP A 109 15.24 -10.27 -5.91
N VAL A 110 14.27 -9.39 -5.74
CA VAL A 110 13.51 -9.25 -4.49
C VAL A 110 12.02 -9.53 -4.64
N ALA A 111 11.52 -9.70 -5.86
CA ALA A 111 10.10 -9.89 -6.13
C ALA A 111 9.60 -11.26 -5.68
N ASP A 112 8.37 -11.29 -5.19
CA ASP A 112 7.63 -12.53 -4.99
C ASP A 112 6.92 -12.93 -6.30
N PHE A 113 7.19 -14.14 -6.77
CA PHE A 113 6.66 -14.69 -8.01
C PHE A 113 5.47 -15.63 -7.82
N HIS A 114 4.99 -15.78 -6.59
CA HIS A 114 3.78 -16.56 -6.33
C HIS A 114 2.52 -15.75 -6.65
N ALA A 115 1.44 -16.48 -6.94
CA ALA A 115 0.13 -15.86 -7.07
C ALA A 115 -0.24 -15.16 -5.75
N ALA A 116 -0.62 -13.88 -5.84
CA ALA A 116 -1.01 -13.14 -4.65
C ALA A 116 -2.44 -13.51 -4.21
N PRO A 117 -2.68 -13.62 -2.89
CA PRO A 117 -4.03 -13.80 -2.36
C PRO A 117 -4.88 -12.52 -2.51
N GLU A 118 -6.12 -12.55 -2.05
CA GLU A 118 -6.93 -11.33 -1.88
C GLU A 118 -6.23 -10.39 -0.87
N PRO A 119 -5.81 -9.19 -1.29
CA PRO A 119 -4.92 -8.35 -0.48
C PRO A 119 -5.63 -7.45 0.53
N ARG A 120 -6.97 -7.29 0.42
CA ARG A 120 -7.70 -6.46 1.38
C ARG A 120 -7.64 -7.05 2.76
N GLN A 121 -7.35 -6.21 3.73
CA GLN A 121 -7.48 -6.61 5.12
C GLN A 121 -8.93 -6.99 5.41
N PRO A 122 -9.17 -8.16 6.03
CA PRO A 122 -10.51 -8.61 6.35
C PRO A 122 -11.17 -7.72 7.42
N LEU A 123 -12.23 -8.21 8.02
CA LEU A 123 -12.96 -7.53 9.07
C LEU A 123 -12.02 -6.98 10.15
N ARG A 124 -12.22 -5.72 10.48
CA ARG A 124 -11.46 -4.97 11.48
C ARG A 124 -12.24 -4.88 12.78
N VAL A 125 -11.52 -4.98 13.89
CA VAL A 125 -12.15 -4.91 15.22
C VAL A 125 -12.30 -3.47 15.64
N LEU A 126 -13.54 -3.04 15.85
CA LEU A 126 -13.86 -1.74 16.45
C LEU A 126 -13.90 -1.86 17.97
N ARG A 127 -13.26 -0.92 18.64
CA ARG A 127 -13.35 -0.74 20.08
C ARG A 127 -14.03 0.60 20.37
N TYR A 128 -15.07 0.57 21.16
CA TYR A 128 -15.85 1.73 21.52
C TYR A 128 -15.39 2.27 22.87
N GLY A 129 -15.22 3.58 22.96
CA GLY A 129 -15.03 4.34 24.16
C GLY A 129 -16.00 5.51 24.19
N ARG A 130 -15.97 6.29 25.28
CA ARG A 130 -16.85 7.45 25.42
C ARG A 130 -16.47 8.51 24.36
N GLY A 131 -17.33 8.73 23.39
CA GLY A 131 -17.14 9.71 22.31
C GLY A 131 -16.14 9.31 21.24
N VAL A 132 -15.63 8.07 21.23
CA VAL A 132 -14.67 7.60 20.23
C VAL A 132 -14.90 6.13 19.90
N ALA A 133 -14.78 5.79 18.62
CA ALA A 133 -14.57 4.43 18.16
C ALA A 133 -13.15 4.31 17.61
N LYS A 134 -12.40 3.31 18.04
CA LYS A 134 -11.04 3.04 17.61
C LYS A 134 -10.97 1.71 16.88
N GLU A 135 -10.37 1.71 15.72
CA GLU A 135 -10.23 0.54 14.85
C GLU A 135 -8.76 0.33 14.50
N LEU A 136 -8.26 -0.89 14.71
CA LEU A 136 -6.93 -1.28 14.26
C LEU A 136 -6.98 -1.55 12.76
N LEU A 137 -6.26 -0.77 11.96
CA LEU A 137 -6.16 -0.94 10.52
C LEU A 137 -5.02 -1.89 10.13
N CYS A 138 -3.88 -1.75 10.78
CA CYS A 138 -2.69 -2.53 10.49
C CYS A 138 -1.77 -2.60 11.72
N ARG A 139 -1.12 -3.74 11.90
CA ARG A 139 -0.05 -3.93 12.90
C ARG A 139 1.05 -4.78 12.29
N CYS A 140 2.27 -4.30 12.38
CA CYS A 140 3.46 -5.06 12.02
C CYS A 140 4.60 -4.78 13.02
N ARG A 141 5.77 -5.36 12.78
CA ARG A 141 6.96 -5.14 13.62
C ARG A 141 7.38 -3.66 13.71
N TYR A 142 7.03 -2.86 12.68
CA TYR A 142 7.60 -1.53 12.49
C TYR A 142 6.64 -0.40 12.85
N PHE A 143 5.32 -0.64 12.71
CA PHE A 143 4.30 0.36 13.01
C PHE A 143 2.94 -0.29 13.33
N GLU A 144 2.10 0.49 13.99
CA GLU A 144 0.68 0.22 14.16
C GLU A 144 -0.12 1.41 13.64
N VAL A 145 -1.20 1.13 12.92
CA VAL A 145 -2.07 2.16 12.38
C VAL A 145 -3.49 1.95 12.88
N TYR A 146 -4.07 3.01 13.40
CA TYR A 146 -5.44 3.02 13.89
C TYR A 146 -6.22 4.11 13.20
N ARG A 147 -7.50 3.86 12.97
CA ARG A 147 -8.50 4.88 12.69
C ARG A 147 -9.26 5.20 13.96
N MET A 148 -9.47 6.48 14.22
CA MET A 148 -10.33 6.96 15.31
C MET A 148 -11.47 7.76 14.71
N ILE A 149 -12.70 7.41 15.08
CA ILE A 149 -13.90 8.15 14.72
C ILE A 149 -14.34 8.87 16.00
N VAL A 150 -14.23 10.19 15.98
CA VAL A 150 -14.59 11.03 17.13
C VAL A 150 -16.00 11.56 16.89
N ASN A 151 -16.90 11.25 17.82
CA ASN A 151 -18.27 11.76 17.76
C ASN A 151 -18.33 13.17 18.34
N THR A 152 -18.51 14.14 17.46
CA THR A 152 -18.64 15.56 17.82
C THR A 152 -20.08 15.97 18.13
N GLU A 153 -21.09 15.18 17.75
CA GLU A 153 -22.51 15.53 17.95
C GLU A 153 -22.85 15.77 19.42
N ARG A 154 -22.23 15.00 20.32
CA ARG A 154 -22.41 15.16 21.77
C ARG A 154 -21.46 16.17 22.39
N ARG A 155 -20.67 16.89 21.59
CA ARG A 155 -19.65 17.88 22.04
C ARG A 155 -18.73 17.33 23.15
N GLN A 156 -18.42 16.05 23.13
CA GLN A 156 -17.55 15.44 24.12
C GLN A 156 -16.09 15.64 23.71
N ARG A 157 -15.30 16.15 24.64
CA ARG A 157 -13.85 16.22 24.47
C ARG A 157 -13.29 14.79 24.57
N VAL A 158 -12.56 14.36 23.54
CA VAL A 158 -11.75 13.16 23.56
C VAL A 158 -10.30 13.56 23.74
N THR A 159 -9.66 13.04 24.78
CA THR A 159 -8.23 13.29 25.04
C THR A 159 -7.44 12.06 24.60
N TYR A 160 -6.50 12.27 23.70
CA TYR A 160 -5.51 11.28 23.33
C TYR A 160 -4.17 11.65 23.97
N ARG A 161 -3.60 10.73 24.74
CA ARG A 161 -2.28 10.89 25.33
C ARG A 161 -1.29 9.98 24.63
N ALA A 162 -0.20 10.54 24.14
CA ALA A 162 0.94 9.76 23.71
C ALA A 162 1.75 9.32 24.93
N ASP A 163 2.24 8.09 24.89
CA ASP A 163 3.27 7.64 25.80
C ASP A 163 4.65 8.12 25.33
N ALA A 164 5.67 7.95 26.15
CA ALA A 164 7.05 8.30 25.79
C ALA A 164 7.79 7.15 25.06
N GLU A 165 7.10 6.05 24.75
CA GLU A 165 7.74 4.82 24.25
C GLU A 165 7.91 4.83 22.74
N SER A 166 7.05 5.55 22.00
CA SER A 166 7.10 5.57 20.55
C SER A 166 6.60 6.86 19.94
N PHE A 167 7.08 7.17 18.74
CA PHE A 167 6.58 8.27 17.93
C PHE A 167 5.09 8.07 17.59
N ARG A 168 4.31 9.15 17.69
CA ARG A 168 2.90 9.18 17.31
C ARG A 168 2.65 10.28 16.28
N ALA A 169 1.95 9.95 15.21
CA ALA A 169 1.45 10.92 14.25
C ALA A 169 -0.07 10.84 14.17
N LEU A 170 -0.72 11.99 14.12
CA LEU A 170 -2.16 12.11 13.94
C LEU A 170 -2.44 12.82 12.63
N LEU A 171 -3.23 12.21 11.78
CA LEU A 171 -3.71 12.77 10.53
C LEU A 171 -5.23 12.92 10.61
N CYS A 172 -5.71 14.16 10.52
CA CYS A 172 -7.14 14.42 10.38
C CYS A 172 -7.53 14.24 8.91
N VAL A 173 -8.44 13.32 8.65
CA VAL A 173 -8.86 12.97 7.26
C VAL A 173 -10.27 13.41 6.91
N ARG A 174 -11.08 13.78 7.93
CA ARG A 174 -12.44 14.35 7.79
C ARG A 174 -12.77 15.23 8.98
#